data_dc1dfb014a1f41c341438095fc850d45
#
_entry.id   dc1dfb014a1f41c341438095fc850d45
#
_cell.length_a   1.000
_cell.length_b   1.000
_cell.length_c   1.000
_cell.angle_alpha   90.00
_cell.angle_beta   90.00
_cell.angle_gamma   90.00
#
_symmetry.space_group_name_H-M   'P 1'
#
loop_
_entity.id
_entity.type
_entity.pdbx_description
1 polymer ?
#
loop_
_entity_poly.entity_id
_entity_poly.type
_entity_poly.pdbx_seq_one_letter_code
_entity_poly.pdbx_strand_id
1 'polypeptide(L)'
;MKLTGVILAGGKAQRMNGANKALVSFHGKPMIAEVIKRLQPQVDEILINATSANEFSAFQLPIIMDEIGDFSGPLAGLHTGLHHAKNDWILCVPCDSPLLPYNLAEKLVLAIEEKKAEIAVAKTRDEVNGEKIHAVFCLCKKSLLPDLEHYLKNGGRKVNEWQKQHRYVEVNFDDQVQAFANINTFEELALLEAST
;
A
#
# COMPACT_ATOMS: atom_id res chain seq x y z
N MET A 1 -3.01 19.14 0.44
CA MET A 1 -3.86 18.02 -0.05
C MET A 1 -4.28 17.17 1.14
N LYS A 2 -5.57 16.74 1.24
CA LYS A 2 -6.01 15.81 2.29
C LYS A 2 -5.95 14.39 1.78
N LEU A 3 -5.40 13.47 2.59
CA LEU A 3 -5.12 12.10 2.19
C LEU A 3 -5.84 11.09 3.08
N THR A 4 -6.34 10.01 2.46
CA THR A 4 -6.71 8.78 3.16
C THR A 4 -5.63 7.73 2.92
N GLY A 5 -4.98 7.26 3.99
CA GLY A 5 -4.08 6.12 3.94
C GLY A 5 -4.87 4.81 3.89
N VAL A 6 -4.54 3.92 2.97
CA VAL A 6 -5.13 2.57 2.88
C VAL A 6 -4.04 1.53 3.02
N ILE A 7 -4.10 0.76 4.12
CA ILE A 7 -3.15 -0.32 4.38
C ILE A 7 -3.76 -1.62 3.84
N LEU A 8 -3.12 -2.22 2.85
CA LEU A 8 -3.54 -3.49 2.27
C LEU A 8 -3.06 -4.65 3.14
N ALA A 9 -3.96 -5.19 3.94
CA ALA A 9 -3.75 -6.35 4.82
C ALA A 9 -4.62 -7.56 4.44
N GLY A 10 -5.33 -7.50 3.32
CA GLY A 10 -6.20 -8.54 2.78
C GLY A 10 -5.49 -9.46 1.77
N GLY A 11 -6.15 -10.56 1.43
CA GLY A 11 -5.74 -11.50 0.38
C GLY A 11 -5.16 -12.82 0.87
N LYS A 12 -5.29 -13.86 0.02
CA LYS A 12 -4.86 -15.24 0.34
C LYS A 12 -3.33 -15.42 0.46
N ALA A 13 -2.56 -14.52 -0.18
CA ALA A 13 -1.09 -14.56 -0.17
C ALA A 13 -0.47 -13.93 1.08
N GLN A 14 -1.27 -13.38 1.98
CA GLN A 14 -0.84 -12.66 3.18
C GLN A 14 -0.62 -13.59 4.39
N ARG A 15 -0.17 -14.83 4.17
CA ARG A 15 0.08 -15.77 5.27
C ARG A 15 1.52 -16.26 5.26
N MET A 16 2.18 -16.15 6.41
CA MET A 16 3.49 -16.76 6.70
C MET A 16 3.26 -18.01 7.54
N ASN A 17 3.51 -19.19 6.96
CA ASN A 17 3.27 -20.49 7.62
C ASN A 17 1.88 -20.59 8.28
N GLY A 18 0.82 -20.07 7.63
CA GLY A 18 -0.54 -20.08 8.13
C GLY A 18 -0.95 -18.88 9.00
N ALA A 19 0.02 -18.09 9.52
CA ALA A 19 -0.26 -16.88 10.28
C ALA A 19 -0.58 -15.69 9.35
N ASN A 20 -1.42 -14.76 9.82
CA ASN A 20 -1.64 -13.49 9.13
C ASN A 20 -0.36 -12.66 9.18
N LYS A 21 0.22 -12.41 8.01
CA LYS A 21 1.50 -11.73 7.83
C LYS A 21 1.55 -10.34 8.49
N ALA A 22 0.45 -9.58 8.41
CA ALA A 22 0.34 -8.27 9.03
C ALA A 22 0.50 -8.30 10.56
N LEU A 23 0.15 -9.45 11.18
CA LEU A 23 0.16 -9.63 12.63
C LEU A 23 1.41 -10.37 13.15
N VAL A 24 2.30 -10.79 12.25
CA VAL A 24 3.60 -11.38 12.66
C VAL A 24 4.38 -10.33 13.45
N SER A 25 5.04 -10.80 14.52
CA SER A 25 5.83 -9.92 15.40
C SER A 25 7.07 -9.38 14.70
N PHE A 26 7.23 -8.08 14.72
CA PHE A 26 8.42 -7.32 14.31
C PHE A 26 8.84 -6.45 15.50
N HIS A 27 10.03 -6.65 16.04
CA HIS A 27 10.49 -6.01 17.29
C HIS A 27 9.47 -6.07 18.44
N GLY A 28 8.81 -7.23 18.61
CA GLY A 28 7.85 -7.46 19.70
C GLY A 28 6.47 -6.85 19.50
N LYS A 29 6.17 -6.26 18.31
CA LYS A 29 4.85 -5.72 17.94
C LYS A 29 4.38 -6.28 16.62
N PRO A 30 3.06 -6.34 16.34
CA PRO A 30 2.58 -6.70 14.99
C PRO A 30 3.20 -5.82 13.91
N MET A 31 3.64 -6.41 12.79
CA MET A 31 4.31 -5.68 11.70
C MET A 31 3.48 -4.49 11.19
N ILE A 32 2.16 -4.65 11.08
CA ILE A 32 1.25 -3.57 10.68
C ILE A 32 1.29 -2.38 11.65
N ALA A 33 1.63 -2.60 12.93
CA ALA A 33 1.73 -1.50 13.90
C ALA A 33 2.85 -0.51 13.54
N GLU A 34 3.98 -0.98 13.00
CA GLU A 34 5.03 -0.08 12.49
C GLU A 34 4.59 0.63 11.21
N VAL A 35 3.85 -0.05 10.32
CA VAL A 35 3.28 0.60 9.13
C VAL A 35 2.31 1.71 9.54
N ILE A 36 1.38 1.44 10.48
CA ILE A 36 0.44 2.44 11.01
C ILE A 36 1.19 3.63 11.60
N LYS A 37 2.16 3.38 12.48
CA LYS A 37 2.96 4.41 13.16
C LYS A 37 3.66 5.36 12.17
N ARG A 38 4.20 4.82 11.07
CA ARG A 38 4.89 5.59 10.03
C ARG A 38 3.94 6.29 9.06
N LEU A 39 2.78 5.69 8.79
CA LEU A 39 1.78 6.25 7.91
C LEU A 39 0.96 7.37 8.56
N GLN A 40 0.61 7.21 9.85
CA GLN A 40 -0.29 8.11 10.58
C GLN A 40 0.08 9.60 10.50
N PRO A 41 1.35 10.02 10.64
CA PRO A 41 1.71 11.44 10.53
C PRO A 41 1.64 11.99 9.10
N GLN A 42 1.42 11.15 8.09
CA GLN A 42 1.44 11.51 6.69
C GLN A 42 0.05 11.66 6.06
N VAL A 43 -1.03 11.25 6.77
CA VAL A 43 -2.40 11.19 6.23
C VAL A 43 -3.42 11.72 7.24
N ASP A 44 -4.60 12.15 6.76
CA ASP A 44 -5.68 12.67 7.58
C ASP A 44 -6.64 11.57 8.09
N GLU A 45 -6.64 10.41 7.43
CA GLU A 45 -7.46 9.24 7.74
C GLU A 45 -6.67 7.97 7.43
N ILE A 46 -6.87 6.89 8.21
CA ILE A 46 -6.33 5.55 7.90
C ILE A 46 -7.47 4.56 7.83
N LEU A 47 -7.47 3.74 6.77
CA LEU A 47 -8.32 2.57 6.60
C LEU A 47 -7.45 1.32 6.52
N ILE A 48 -7.85 0.23 7.16
CA ILE A 48 -7.22 -1.09 7.01
C ILE A 48 -8.10 -1.93 6.09
N ASN A 49 -7.61 -2.29 4.92
CA ASN A 49 -8.27 -3.26 4.06
C ASN A 49 -7.86 -4.66 4.48
N ALA A 50 -8.82 -5.46 4.96
CA ALA A 50 -8.57 -6.80 5.49
C ALA A 50 -9.71 -7.76 5.17
N THR A 51 -9.44 -9.07 5.24
CA THR A 51 -10.45 -10.13 5.05
C THR A 51 -11.27 -10.43 6.31
N SER A 52 -10.81 -9.99 7.49
CA SER A 52 -11.47 -10.20 8.78
C SER A 52 -11.32 -8.96 9.67
N ALA A 53 -12.43 -8.39 10.08
CA ALA A 53 -12.43 -7.23 10.98
C ALA A 53 -11.90 -7.57 12.38
N ASN A 54 -12.18 -8.78 12.88
CA ASN A 54 -11.84 -9.18 14.25
C ASN A 54 -10.32 -9.20 14.49
N GLU A 55 -9.52 -9.60 13.49
CA GLU A 55 -8.07 -9.72 13.61
C GLU A 55 -7.38 -8.36 13.83
N PHE A 56 -8.00 -7.27 13.38
CA PHE A 56 -7.43 -5.91 13.43
C PHE A 56 -8.13 -4.97 14.41
N SER A 57 -9.13 -5.46 15.17
CA SER A 57 -9.92 -4.64 16.10
C SER A 57 -9.08 -3.92 17.16
N ALA A 58 -7.95 -4.50 17.57
CA ALA A 58 -7.04 -3.92 18.54
C ALA A 58 -6.41 -2.57 18.09
N PHE A 59 -6.36 -2.30 16.79
CA PHE A 59 -5.78 -1.05 16.26
C PHE A 59 -6.75 0.14 16.33
N GLN A 60 -8.05 -0.09 16.60
CA GLN A 60 -9.08 0.96 16.70
C GLN A 60 -9.17 1.87 15.47
N LEU A 61 -8.86 1.33 14.30
CA LEU A 61 -8.97 1.98 13.00
C LEU A 61 -10.14 1.38 12.20
N PRO A 62 -10.78 2.14 11.30
CA PRO A 62 -11.79 1.60 10.39
C PRO A 62 -11.22 0.46 9.55
N ILE A 63 -11.94 -0.67 9.53
CA ILE A 63 -11.59 -1.85 8.75
C ILE A 63 -12.59 -1.97 7.61
N ILE A 64 -12.08 -2.07 6.40
CA ILE A 64 -12.86 -2.24 5.17
C ILE A 64 -12.56 -3.59 4.54
N MET A 65 -13.59 -4.28 4.05
CA MET A 65 -13.48 -5.59 3.40
C MET A 65 -13.75 -5.47 1.92
N ASP A 66 -13.09 -6.31 1.11
CA ASP A 66 -13.29 -6.29 -0.34
C ASP A 66 -14.76 -6.58 -0.69
N GLU A 67 -15.37 -5.67 -1.45
CA GLU A 67 -16.79 -5.74 -1.85
C GLU A 67 -16.97 -6.46 -3.18
N ILE A 68 -15.92 -6.55 -3.97
CA ILE A 68 -15.96 -7.18 -5.29
C ILE A 68 -15.50 -8.63 -5.15
N GLY A 69 -16.47 -9.57 -5.07
CA GLY A 69 -16.29 -10.95 -4.61
C GLY A 69 -15.34 -11.84 -5.42
N ASP A 70 -15.12 -11.58 -6.71
CA ASP A 70 -14.29 -12.44 -7.58
C ASP A 70 -12.89 -11.87 -7.86
N PHE A 71 -12.55 -10.74 -7.28
CA PHE A 71 -11.27 -10.10 -7.45
C PHE A 71 -10.35 -10.32 -6.24
N SER A 72 -9.19 -10.89 -6.48
CA SER A 72 -8.15 -11.05 -5.47
C SER A 72 -6.93 -10.21 -5.83
N GLY A 73 -6.23 -9.73 -4.81
CA GLY A 73 -5.00 -8.99 -4.96
C GLY A 73 -5.11 -7.50 -4.70
N PRO A 74 -4.02 -6.74 -4.91
CA PRO A 74 -3.93 -5.35 -4.47
C PRO A 74 -4.96 -4.40 -5.10
N LEU A 75 -5.45 -4.69 -6.32
CA LEU A 75 -6.46 -3.85 -6.98
C LEU A 75 -7.84 -3.93 -6.30
N ALA A 76 -8.20 -5.07 -5.71
CA ALA A 76 -9.45 -5.19 -4.93
C ALA A 76 -9.39 -4.29 -3.69
N GLY A 77 -8.28 -4.34 -2.96
CA GLY A 77 -8.08 -3.47 -1.80
C GLY A 77 -7.99 -1.99 -2.16
N LEU A 78 -7.33 -1.64 -3.29
CA LEU A 78 -7.31 -0.26 -3.78
C LEU A 78 -8.71 0.21 -4.16
N HIS A 79 -9.51 -0.61 -4.86
CA HIS A 79 -10.90 -0.32 -5.20
C HIS A 79 -11.72 -0.03 -3.95
N THR A 80 -11.67 -0.93 -2.96
CA THR A 80 -12.38 -0.77 -1.69
C THR A 80 -11.92 0.49 -0.95
N GLY A 81 -10.61 0.77 -0.96
CA GLY A 81 -10.04 2.00 -0.41
C GLY A 81 -10.59 3.26 -1.08
N LEU A 82 -10.62 3.31 -2.42
CA LEU A 82 -11.18 4.41 -3.20
C LEU A 82 -12.68 4.62 -2.90
N HIS A 83 -13.43 3.53 -2.71
CA HIS A 83 -14.86 3.60 -2.39
C HIS A 83 -15.10 4.23 -1.02
N HIS A 84 -14.40 3.76 0.03
CA HIS A 84 -14.65 4.15 1.42
C HIS A 84 -13.91 5.41 1.89
N ALA A 85 -12.88 5.85 1.18
CA ALA A 85 -12.10 7.03 1.56
C ALA A 85 -12.97 8.29 1.65
N LYS A 86 -12.75 9.11 2.69
CA LYS A 86 -13.41 10.42 2.82
C LYS A 86 -12.73 11.51 2.01
N ASN A 87 -11.44 11.33 1.72
CA ASN A 87 -10.64 12.33 1.00
C ASN A 87 -10.52 11.99 -0.49
N ASP A 88 -10.20 13.00 -1.30
CA ASP A 88 -10.08 12.87 -2.77
C ASP A 88 -8.81 12.15 -3.24
N TRP A 89 -7.87 11.92 -2.33
CA TRP A 89 -6.60 11.26 -2.62
C TRP A 89 -6.32 10.13 -1.65
N ILE A 90 -5.93 8.99 -2.19
CA ILE A 90 -5.68 7.76 -1.44
C ILE A 90 -4.22 7.38 -1.55
N LEU A 91 -3.53 7.31 -0.41
CA LEU A 91 -2.19 6.76 -0.29
C LEU A 91 -2.30 5.28 0.07
N CYS A 92 -2.05 4.42 -0.90
CA CYS A 92 -2.07 2.97 -0.73
C CYS A 92 -0.69 2.45 -0.33
N VAL A 93 -0.63 1.57 0.67
CA VAL A 93 0.61 0.93 1.13
C VAL A 93 0.34 -0.52 1.55
N PRO A 94 1.32 -1.43 1.43
CA PRO A 94 1.18 -2.81 1.92
C PRO A 94 1.40 -2.88 3.44
N CYS A 95 0.83 -3.90 4.09
CA CYS A 95 0.99 -4.14 5.53
C CYS A 95 2.35 -4.78 5.91
N ASP A 96 3.11 -5.24 4.94
CA ASP A 96 4.32 -6.06 5.09
C ASP A 96 5.62 -5.31 4.80
N SER A 97 5.58 -3.98 4.84
CA SER A 97 6.74 -3.10 4.69
C SER A 97 6.88 -2.21 5.93
N PRO A 98 7.40 -2.74 7.04
CA PRO A 98 7.44 -2.05 8.33
C PRO A 98 8.37 -0.84 8.34
N LEU A 99 9.27 -0.72 7.37
CA LEU A 99 10.17 0.43 7.22
C LEU A 99 9.63 1.53 6.31
N LEU A 100 8.31 1.57 6.03
CA LEU A 100 7.64 2.60 5.22
C LEU A 100 8.30 3.99 5.37
N PRO A 101 8.69 4.68 4.28
CA PRO A 101 9.34 5.99 4.37
C PRO A 101 8.45 7.04 5.07
N TYR A 102 9.02 7.82 5.97
CA TYR A 102 8.31 8.91 6.65
C TYR A 102 7.96 10.09 5.73
N ASN A 103 8.56 10.16 4.56
CA ASN A 103 8.34 11.20 3.54
C ASN A 103 7.63 10.66 2.28
N LEU A 104 6.99 9.48 2.37
CA LEU A 104 6.34 8.86 1.22
C LEU A 104 5.25 9.77 0.64
N ALA A 105 4.31 10.22 1.49
CA ALA A 105 3.21 11.07 1.06
C ALA A 105 3.72 12.39 0.49
N GLU A 106 4.67 13.05 1.16
CA GLU A 106 5.25 14.32 0.71
C GLU A 106 5.83 14.22 -0.71
N LYS A 107 6.70 13.24 -0.95
CA LYS A 107 7.34 13.07 -2.27
C LYS A 107 6.31 12.75 -3.37
N LEU A 108 5.32 11.90 -3.07
CA LEU A 108 4.27 11.56 -4.04
C LEU A 108 3.34 12.75 -4.33
N VAL A 109 2.96 13.53 -3.31
CA VAL A 109 2.14 14.75 -3.48
C VAL A 109 2.86 15.78 -4.33
N LEU A 110 4.13 16.06 -4.05
CA LEU A 110 4.93 17.00 -4.84
C LEU A 110 4.98 16.60 -6.32
N ALA A 111 5.17 15.31 -6.60
CA ALA A 111 5.18 14.81 -7.98
C ALA A 111 3.81 14.92 -8.68
N ILE A 112 2.71 14.66 -7.96
CA ILE A 112 1.33 14.87 -8.46
C ILE A 112 1.13 16.35 -8.86
N GLU A 113 1.51 17.28 -7.99
CA GLU A 113 1.30 18.70 -8.23
C GLU A 113 2.16 19.21 -9.38
N GLU A 114 3.44 18.83 -9.41
CA GLU A 114 4.39 19.25 -10.44
C GLU A 114 4.00 18.73 -11.84
N LYS A 115 3.65 17.44 -11.93
CA LYS A 115 3.35 16.78 -13.22
C LYS A 115 1.87 16.82 -13.58
N LYS A 116 1.00 17.37 -12.71
CA LYS A 116 -0.46 17.33 -12.85
C LYS A 116 -0.97 15.90 -13.07
N ALA A 117 -0.33 14.95 -12.40
CA ALA A 117 -0.64 13.53 -12.52
C ALA A 117 -1.90 13.16 -11.71
N GLU A 118 -2.45 11.98 -11.99
CA GLU A 118 -3.60 11.39 -11.28
C GLU A 118 -3.15 10.20 -10.41
N ILE A 119 -1.97 9.65 -10.74
CA ILE A 119 -1.34 8.58 -9.99
C ILE A 119 0.16 8.86 -9.87
N ALA A 120 0.69 8.78 -8.66
CA ALA A 120 2.13 8.74 -8.40
C ALA A 120 2.51 7.43 -7.72
N VAL A 121 3.60 6.81 -8.14
CA VAL A 121 4.06 5.49 -7.67
C VAL A 121 5.51 5.55 -7.27
N ALA A 122 5.85 4.91 -6.14
CA ALA A 122 7.22 4.82 -5.70
C ALA A 122 8.05 3.90 -6.59
N LYS A 123 9.28 4.32 -6.86
CA LYS A 123 10.28 3.56 -7.62
C LYS A 123 11.61 3.62 -6.91
N THR A 124 12.34 2.51 -6.94
CA THR A 124 13.72 2.42 -6.44
C THR A 124 14.64 1.85 -7.51
N ARG A 125 15.91 2.18 -7.41
CA ARG A 125 16.99 1.55 -8.18
C ARG A 125 18.10 1.17 -7.21
N ASP A 126 18.55 -0.07 -7.30
CA ASP A 126 19.77 -0.54 -6.64
C ASP A 126 20.74 -1.16 -7.65
N GLU A 127 22.00 -1.31 -7.23
CA GLU A 127 23.06 -1.81 -8.11
C GLU A 127 22.91 -3.30 -8.45
N VAL A 128 22.21 -4.07 -7.62
CA VAL A 128 22.07 -5.53 -7.75
C VAL A 128 20.82 -5.89 -8.55
N ASN A 129 19.67 -5.28 -8.22
CA ASN A 129 18.36 -5.66 -8.76
C ASN A 129 17.86 -4.70 -9.84
N GLY A 130 18.58 -3.61 -10.09
CA GLY A 130 18.20 -2.58 -11.06
C GLY A 130 16.99 -1.75 -10.60
N GLU A 131 16.16 -1.35 -11.56
CA GLU A 131 14.99 -0.52 -11.31
C GLU A 131 13.78 -1.37 -10.93
N LYS A 132 13.08 -0.96 -9.84
CA LYS A 132 11.87 -1.63 -9.35
C LYS A 132 10.76 -0.63 -9.09
N ILE A 133 9.59 -0.85 -9.71
CA ILE A 133 8.37 -0.09 -9.46
C ILE A 133 7.59 -0.78 -8.32
N HIS A 134 7.25 -0.01 -7.30
CA HIS A 134 6.49 -0.46 -6.14
C HIS A 134 5.01 -0.07 -6.30
N ALA A 135 4.30 -0.73 -7.18
CA ALA A 135 2.96 -0.38 -7.65
C ALA A 135 1.92 -0.19 -6.53
N VAL A 136 2.11 -0.84 -5.38
CA VAL A 136 1.22 -0.75 -4.21
C VAL A 136 1.53 0.49 -3.35
N PHE A 137 2.75 1.04 -3.42
CA PHE A 137 3.08 2.31 -2.78
C PHE A 137 2.70 3.44 -3.74
N CYS A 138 1.43 3.79 -3.75
CA CYS A 138 0.92 4.76 -4.71
C CYS A 138 -0.05 5.77 -4.09
N LEU A 139 0.02 6.99 -4.59
CA LEU A 139 -0.97 8.04 -4.37
C LEU A 139 -1.89 8.08 -5.60
N CYS A 140 -3.19 7.90 -5.38
CA CYS A 140 -4.19 7.76 -6.43
C CYS A 140 -5.38 8.68 -6.20
N LYS A 141 -5.89 9.30 -7.25
CA LYS A 141 -7.06 10.17 -7.19
C LYS A 141 -8.35 9.35 -7.08
N LYS A 142 -9.22 9.68 -6.11
CA LYS A 142 -10.49 8.98 -5.87
C LYS A 142 -11.42 8.94 -7.09
N SER A 143 -11.38 9.99 -7.93
CA SER A 143 -12.21 10.05 -9.15
C SER A 143 -11.91 8.97 -10.18
N LEU A 144 -10.84 8.19 -10.02
CA LEU A 144 -10.49 7.05 -10.88
C LEU A 144 -11.23 5.75 -10.49
N LEU A 145 -12.06 5.76 -9.44
CA LEU A 145 -12.82 4.59 -9.01
C LEU A 145 -13.67 3.97 -10.14
N PRO A 146 -14.48 4.73 -10.92
CA PRO A 146 -15.28 4.13 -12.00
C PRO A 146 -14.43 3.47 -13.09
N ASP A 147 -13.26 4.02 -13.38
CA ASP A 147 -12.33 3.45 -14.35
C ASP A 147 -11.70 2.16 -13.83
N LEU A 148 -11.29 2.12 -12.55
CA LEU A 148 -10.80 0.90 -11.92
C LEU A 148 -11.86 -0.21 -11.92
N GLU A 149 -13.12 0.12 -11.64
CA GLU A 149 -14.22 -0.84 -11.73
C GLU A 149 -14.36 -1.41 -13.15
N HIS A 150 -14.30 -0.55 -14.16
CA HIS A 150 -14.36 -0.97 -15.56
C HIS A 150 -13.20 -1.89 -15.93
N TYR A 151 -11.96 -1.53 -15.53
CA TYR A 151 -10.78 -2.35 -15.74
C TYR A 151 -10.92 -3.74 -15.11
N LEU A 152 -11.38 -3.81 -13.85
CA LEU A 152 -11.58 -5.06 -13.12
C LEU A 152 -12.67 -5.93 -13.76
N LYS A 153 -13.82 -5.34 -14.15
CA LYS A 153 -14.94 -6.03 -14.83
C LYS A 153 -14.51 -6.63 -16.17
N ASN A 154 -13.57 -5.99 -16.87
CA ASN A 154 -13.02 -6.49 -18.14
C ASN A 154 -11.84 -7.47 -17.97
N GLY A 155 -11.63 -8.00 -16.77
CA GLY A 155 -10.62 -9.02 -16.53
C GLY A 155 -9.22 -8.48 -16.22
N GLY A 156 -9.05 -7.18 -16.08
CA GLY A 156 -7.79 -6.56 -15.64
C GLY A 156 -7.40 -7.00 -14.23
N ARG A 157 -6.10 -7.28 -14.01
CA ARG A 157 -5.59 -7.78 -12.71
C ARG A 157 -4.27 -7.17 -12.29
N LYS A 158 -3.55 -6.54 -13.19
CA LYS A 158 -2.21 -6.02 -12.92
C LYS A 158 -2.28 -4.54 -12.58
N VAL A 159 -1.79 -4.19 -11.39
CA VAL A 159 -1.79 -2.82 -10.87
C VAL A 159 -1.08 -1.86 -11.82
N ASN A 160 0.15 -2.19 -12.23
CA ASN A 160 0.95 -1.34 -13.11
C ASN A 160 0.29 -1.09 -14.48
N GLU A 161 -0.39 -2.10 -15.03
CA GLU A 161 -1.05 -1.97 -16.34
C GLU A 161 -2.22 -0.99 -16.26
N TRP A 162 -3.00 -1.04 -15.16
CA TRP A 162 -4.07 -0.07 -14.92
C TRP A 162 -3.51 1.34 -14.68
N GLN A 163 -2.53 1.46 -13.78
CA GLN A 163 -1.94 2.76 -13.43
C GLN A 163 -1.39 3.50 -14.66
N LYS A 164 -0.74 2.80 -15.58
CA LYS A 164 -0.15 3.37 -16.80
C LYS A 164 -1.17 3.83 -17.85
N GLN A 165 -2.47 3.57 -17.66
CA GLN A 165 -3.53 4.09 -18.52
C GLN A 165 -3.92 5.53 -18.19
N HIS A 166 -3.42 6.07 -17.08
CA HIS A 166 -3.72 7.40 -16.56
C HIS A 166 -2.51 8.35 -16.68
N ARG A 167 -2.69 9.61 -16.27
CA ARG A 167 -1.57 10.52 -16.06
C ARG A 167 -0.75 10.05 -14.85
N TYR A 168 0.26 9.28 -15.14
CA TYR A 168 1.06 8.51 -14.22
C TYR A 168 2.47 9.09 -14.08
N VAL A 169 3.01 9.11 -12.86
CA VAL A 169 4.38 9.53 -12.56
C VAL A 169 5.06 8.56 -11.61
N GLU A 170 6.32 8.22 -11.90
CA GLU A 170 7.19 7.44 -11.03
C GLU A 170 8.06 8.38 -10.21
N VAL A 171 8.17 8.10 -8.91
CA VAL A 171 8.89 8.94 -7.95
C VAL A 171 10.04 8.15 -7.33
N ASN A 172 11.26 8.65 -7.47
CA ASN A 172 12.47 7.96 -7.02
C ASN A 172 12.65 8.00 -5.49
N PHE A 173 12.98 6.83 -4.93
CA PHE A 173 13.36 6.61 -3.53
C PHE A 173 14.65 5.78 -3.46
N ASP A 174 15.61 6.06 -4.33
CA ASP A 174 16.87 5.31 -4.44
C ASP A 174 17.73 5.44 -3.18
N ASP A 175 17.51 6.51 -2.41
CA ASP A 175 18.11 6.74 -1.08
C ASP A 175 17.50 5.89 0.05
N GLN A 176 16.39 5.19 -0.20
CA GLN A 176 15.59 4.46 0.79
C GLN A 176 15.14 3.07 0.31
N VAL A 177 15.95 2.37 -0.47
CA VAL A 177 15.59 1.08 -1.10
C VAL A 177 15.03 0.07 -0.09
N GLN A 178 15.65 -0.03 1.09
CA GLN A 178 15.24 -0.98 2.15
C GLN A 178 13.84 -0.67 2.71
N ALA A 179 13.37 0.57 2.63
CA ALA A 179 12.05 0.96 3.11
C ALA A 179 10.90 0.33 2.30
N PHE A 180 11.19 -0.18 1.11
CA PHE A 180 10.24 -0.84 0.22
C PHE A 180 10.38 -2.38 0.21
N ALA A 181 11.19 -2.93 1.12
CA ALA A 181 11.28 -4.38 1.26
C ALA A 181 9.97 -4.95 1.80
N ASN A 182 9.42 -5.94 1.09
CA ASN A 182 8.29 -6.74 1.56
C ASN A 182 8.80 -7.95 2.30
N ILE A 183 8.35 -8.16 3.52
CA ILE A 183 8.72 -9.30 4.33
C ILE A 183 7.80 -10.47 4.02
N ASN A 184 8.29 -11.52 3.38
CA ASN A 184 7.51 -12.69 2.96
C ASN A 184 7.83 -13.95 3.77
N THR A 185 8.99 -14.01 4.41
CA THR A 185 9.47 -15.17 5.17
C THR A 185 9.96 -14.75 6.56
N PHE A 186 10.07 -15.72 7.48
CA PHE A 186 10.66 -15.46 8.81
C PHE A 186 12.15 -15.17 8.73
N GLU A 187 12.84 -15.71 7.71
CA GLU A 187 14.25 -15.43 7.47
C GLU A 187 14.46 -13.95 7.05
N GLU A 188 13.63 -13.44 6.13
CA GLU A 188 13.65 -12.02 5.75
C GLU A 188 13.33 -11.12 6.95
N LEU A 189 12.36 -11.53 7.79
CA LEU A 189 12.00 -10.81 9.01
C LEU A 189 13.19 -10.73 9.97
N ALA A 190 13.83 -11.85 10.26
CA ALA A 190 14.98 -11.91 11.17
C ALA A 190 16.17 -11.08 10.65
N LEU A 191 16.42 -11.09 9.34
CA LEU A 191 17.46 -10.25 8.71
C LEU A 191 17.14 -8.76 8.84
N LEU A 192 15.87 -8.38 8.67
CA LEU A 192 15.45 -6.99 8.82
C LEU A 192 15.58 -6.53 10.29
N GLU A 193 15.11 -7.35 11.25
CA GLU A 193 15.23 -7.05 12.68
C GLU A 193 16.69 -6.89 13.12
N ALA A 194 17.60 -7.67 12.56
CA ALA A 194 19.03 -7.57 12.86
C ALA A 194 19.70 -6.31 12.28
N SER A 195 19.08 -5.68 11.29
CA SER A 195 19.62 -4.50 10.58
C SER A 195 19.00 -3.17 11.04
N THR A 196 18.00 -3.20 11.92
CA THR A 196 17.24 -2.03 12.40
C THR A 196 17.18 -1.95 13.92
#